data_33c0e243c0d92f611dd1dd3dfb33624e
#
_entry.id   33c0e243c0d92f611dd1dd3dfb33624e
#
_cell.length_a   1.000
_cell.length_b   1.000
_cell.length_c   1.000
_cell.angle_alpha   90.00
_cell.angle_beta   90.00
_cell.angle_gamma   90.00
#
_symmetry.space_group_name_H-M   'P 1'
#
loop_
_entity.id
_entity.type
_entity.pdbx_description
1 polymer ?
#
loop_
_entity_poly.entity_id
_entity_poly.type
_entity_poly.pdbx_seq_one_letter_code
_entity_poly.pdbx_strand_id
1 'polypeptide(L)'
;MGEGGPHDPTAYAVGYSLTPAPRADMSNELLRHDTSRGHRQECRCYGMRYNRTMETWFAFGKNGLSLELPEGFRYQVLEARSAVPLADAPSAIEDALDSPIASPPLQELAAGKKSAAISVCDITRPAPNREILPPLLARLEAAGIPRERITILIATGLHRPATEAEISEICGEQVAAKHRVVSHRARQLGEHRYLGTTASGTPVFIDERFVSADLHITLGFIEPHLMLGYSGGRKLVAPGLAGEATIKVLHSPKFMRDALAVEGSIEDNPLHRELLEIAHMARHDFLVDAALARGNGRRPIAAVFAGEPMAAHRQGVKFVSQVMLETLDEPADAVITTSAGYPLDLTFYQAVKGITAASHIVKPGGRILLLAECTEGVGGAEFAELLANHPSDRVFMEEIAEAAVVVDQWQLEKLALVTAKAEVLFYVPGLPRQYYASLWGKAYDTPQAAISALTSSLPRGAHIAVIPEGPYVLAQVGQAVGR
;
A
#
# COMPACT_ATOMS: atom_id res chain seq x y z
N MET A 1 52.44 14.58 -31.51
CA MET A 1 53.37 14.20 -30.41
C MET A 1 52.76 14.76 -29.12
N GLY A 2 52.38 13.94 -28.22
CA GLY A 2 51.73 14.33 -26.96
C GLY A 2 50.70 13.27 -26.57
N GLU A 3 51.17 12.23 -25.92
CA GLU A 3 50.41 11.06 -25.47
C GLU A 3 49.46 11.43 -24.31
N GLY A 4 48.21 11.08 -24.40
CA GLY A 4 47.24 11.12 -23.32
C GLY A 4 47.00 9.71 -22.79
N GLY A 5 47.45 9.44 -21.57
CA GLY A 5 47.21 8.18 -20.84
C GLY A 5 45.80 8.08 -20.30
N PRO A 6 45.35 6.88 -19.93
CA PRO A 6 43.94 6.62 -19.55
C PRO A 6 43.66 7.06 -18.12
N HIS A 7 42.49 7.72 -17.92
CA HIS A 7 41.94 8.04 -16.62
C HIS A 7 41.37 6.79 -15.91
N ASP A 8 41.91 6.50 -14.76
CA ASP A 8 41.46 5.51 -13.78
C ASP A 8 40.14 5.97 -13.08
N PRO A 9 39.07 5.16 -13.02
CA PRO A 9 37.85 5.49 -12.31
C PRO A 9 37.77 4.81 -10.93
N THR A 10 38.77 4.98 -10.08
CA THR A 10 38.72 4.48 -8.69
C THR A 10 39.15 5.53 -7.72
N ALA A 11 38.23 6.39 -7.28
CA ALA A 11 38.36 7.09 -6.01
C ALA A 11 37.07 7.85 -5.66
N TYR A 12 36.17 7.22 -4.92
CA TYR A 12 35.31 7.87 -3.91
C TYR A 12 34.66 6.78 -3.05
N ALA A 13 35.50 6.09 -2.29
CA ALA A 13 35.04 5.37 -1.10
C ALA A 13 35.26 6.27 0.12
N VAL A 14 34.24 6.98 0.55
CA VAL A 14 34.22 7.65 1.85
C VAL A 14 33.82 6.61 2.88
N GLY A 15 34.80 6.06 3.58
CA GLY A 15 34.62 5.16 4.70
C GLY A 15 34.04 5.91 5.89
N TYR A 16 32.79 5.63 6.24
CA TYR A 16 32.24 5.96 7.54
C TYR A 16 32.56 4.86 8.53
N SER A 17 33.51 5.12 9.42
CA SER A 17 33.77 4.32 10.62
C SER A 17 32.59 4.50 11.58
N LEU A 18 31.78 3.46 11.73
CA LEU A 18 30.71 3.38 12.74
C LEU A 18 31.35 2.92 14.06
N THR A 19 31.59 3.86 14.97
CA THR A 19 31.74 3.54 16.40
C THR A 19 30.39 3.14 16.98
N PRO A 20 30.25 2.00 17.66
CA PRO A 20 28.98 1.59 18.25
C PRO A 20 28.65 2.49 19.45
N ALA A 21 27.47 3.09 19.42
CA ALA A 21 26.87 3.74 20.58
C ALA A 21 26.51 2.71 21.67
N PRO A 22 26.57 3.09 22.97
CA PRO A 22 26.34 2.16 24.06
C PRO A 22 24.91 1.61 24.04
N ARG A 23 24.78 0.29 24.18
CA ARG A 23 23.53 -0.43 24.36
C ARG A 23 22.86 0.06 25.66
N ALA A 24 21.74 0.78 25.52
CA ALA A 24 20.80 0.92 26.61
C ALA A 24 20.07 -0.41 26.79
N ASP A 25 20.27 -1.01 27.94
CA ASP A 25 19.63 -2.24 28.39
C ASP A 25 18.17 -1.92 28.72
N MET A 26 17.26 -2.16 27.77
CA MET A 26 15.82 -2.08 27.95
C MET A 26 15.21 -3.49 28.03
N SER A 27 15.76 -4.32 28.89
CA SER A 27 15.14 -5.56 29.33
C SER A 27 14.63 -5.37 30.75
N ASN A 28 13.33 -5.61 30.96
CA ASN A 28 12.67 -5.90 32.25
C ASN A 28 11.99 -4.79 33.07
N GLU A 29 11.12 -3.96 32.48
CA GLU A 29 10.20 -3.20 33.37
C GLU A 29 8.71 -3.15 32.95
N LEU A 30 8.24 -3.95 32.01
CA LEU A 30 6.81 -4.01 31.63
C LEU A 30 6.12 -5.36 31.87
N LEU A 31 6.62 -6.17 32.81
CA LEU A 31 5.98 -7.44 33.22
C LEU A 31 5.88 -7.56 34.74
N ARG A 32 5.33 -6.56 35.42
CA ARG A 32 4.85 -6.71 36.80
C ARG A 32 3.56 -5.92 36.96
N HIS A 33 2.43 -6.57 36.71
CA HIS A 33 1.20 -6.33 37.48
C HIS A 33 0.21 -7.46 37.31
N ASP A 34 -0.15 -7.98 38.46
CA ASP A 34 -1.38 -8.67 38.86
C ASP A 34 -1.53 -10.15 38.52
N THR A 35 -0.98 -10.98 39.42
CA THR A 35 -1.34 -12.39 39.56
C THR A 35 -2.47 -12.55 40.59
N SER A 36 -3.69 -12.13 40.26
CA SER A 36 -4.86 -12.54 41.05
C SER A 36 -6.15 -12.48 40.20
N ARG A 37 -6.26 -13.30 39.19
CA ARG A 37 -7.49 -13.92 38.69
C ARG A 37 -7.08 -14.94 37.62
N GLY A 38 -7.32 -16.21 37.92
CA GLY A 38 -6.98 -17.31 37.02
C GLY A 38 -7.72 -17.25 35.71
N HIS A 39 -7.12 -16.64 34.71
CA HIS A 39 -7.40 -16.92 33.33
C HIS A 39 -6.28 -17.80 32.82
N ARG A 40 -6.60 -19.08 32.60
CA ARG A 40 -5.78 -19.98 31.82
C ARG A 40 -5.51 -19.28 30.48
N GLN A 41 -4.28 -18.85 30.32
CA GLN A 41 -3.73 -18.47 29.02
C GLN A 41 -3.67 -19.78 28.22
N GLU A 42 -4.77 -20.10 27.52
CA GLU A 42 -4.75 -21.14 26.50
C GLU A 42 -3.74 -20.68 25.45
N CYS A 43 -2.57 -21.33 25.42
CA CYS A 43 -1.77 -21.38 24.21
C CYS A 43 -2.71 -21.85 23.10
N ARG A 44 -3.20 -20.91 22.28
CA ARG A 44 -3.88 -21.21 21.03
C ARG A 44 -2.84 -21.77 20.07
N CYS A 45 -2.47 -23.04 20.26
CA CYS A 45 -2.01 -23.87 19.17
C CYS A 45 -3.15 -23.86 18.16
N TYR A 46 -2.94 -23.24 16.99
CA TYR A 46 -3.87 -23.31 15.86
C TYR A 46 -4.11 -24.78 15.52
N GLY A 47 -5.16 -25.35 16.10
CA GLY A 47 -5.51 -26.73 15.94
C GLY A 47 -5.96 -26.98 14.51
N MET A 48 -5.19 -27.77 13.77
CA MET A 48 -5.63 -28.38 12.51
C MET A 48 -6.93 -29.16 12.80
N ARG A 49 -8.08 -28.59 12.38
CA ARG A 49 -9.37 -29.25 12.52
C ARG A 49 -9.59 -30.15 11.30
N TYR A 50 -9.46 -31.44 11.50
CA TYR A 50 -9.94 -32.46 10.57
C TYR A 50 -11.37 -32.86 10.97
N ASN A 51 -12.29 -33.01 10.00
CA ASN A 51 -13.62 -33.59 10.14
C ASN A 51 -14.71 -32.76 10.83
N ARG A 52 -14.84 -31.46 10.56
CA ARG A 52 -16.07 -30.68 10.78
C ARG A 52 -16.17 -29.60 9.72
N THR A 53 -17.38 -29.30 9.25
CA THR A 53 -17.65 -28.06 8.50
C THR A 53 -17.14 -26.88 9.32
N MET A 54 -16.42 -25.95 8.67
CA MET A 54 -15.91 -24.75 9.30
C MET A 54 -16.73 -23.58 8.80
N GLU A 55 -17.53 -22.99 9.66
CA GLU A 55 -18.16 -21.70 9.37
C GLU A 55 -17.10 -20.59 9.45
N THR A 56 -17.01 -19.79 8.40
CA THR A 56 -16.04 -18.69 8.30
C THR A 56 -16.75 -17.44 7.80
N TRP A 57 -16.51 -16.32 8.47
CA TRP A 57 -16.93 -15.01 8.03
C TRP A 57 -15.90 -14.41 7.08
N PHE A 58 -16.37 -13.76 6.01
CA PHE A 58 -15.57 -13.07 5.01
C PHE A 58 -16.01 -11.61 4.90
N ALA A 59 -15.05 -10.69 4.79
CA ALA A 59 -15.33 -9.31 4.45
C ALA A 59 -15.86 -9.23 3.01
N PHE A 60 -17.13 -8.84 2.86
CA PHE A 60 -17.85 -8.83 1.58
C PHE A 60 -18.94 -7.76 1.64
N GLY A 61 -18.89 -6.79 0.73
CA GLY A 61 -19.79 -5.63 0.77
C GLY A 61 -19.77 -4.95 2.14
N LYS A 62 -20.92 -4.43 2.55
CA LYS A 62 -21.07 -3.76 3.86
C LYS A 62 -21.38 -4.72 5.01
N ASN A 63 -21.90 -5.90 4.71
CA ASN A 63 -22.51 -6.80 5.70
C ASN A 63 -21.66 -8.04 5.99
N GLY A 64 -20.65 -8.32 5.18
CA GLY A 64 -19.91 -9.58 5.23
C GLY A 64 -20.69 -10.74 4.64
N LEU A 65 -20.04 -11.90 4.60
CA LEU A 65 -20.57 -13.15 4.08
C LEU A 65 -20.09 -14.32 4.94
N SER A 66 -21.02 -15.01 5.61
CA SER A 66 -20.69 -16.26 6.33
C SER A 66 -20.88 -17.47 5.43
N LEU A 67 -19.88 -18.32 5.36
CA LEU A 67 -19.89 -19.52 4.52
C LEU A 67 -19.43 -20.75 5.31
N GLU A 68 -20.09 -21.87 5.05
CA GLU A 68 -19.64 -23.17 5.48
C GLU A 68 -18.62 -23.75 4.48
N LEU A 69 -17.42 -24.02 4.96
CA LEU A 69 -16.35 -24.66 4.18
C LEU A 69 -16.47 -26.18 4.29
N PRO A 70 -16.36 -26.93 3.17
CA PRO A 70 -16.58 -28.37 3.15
C PRO A 70 -15.53 -29.15 3.96
N GLU A 71 -15.91 -30.31 4.46
CA GLU A 71 -15.04 -31.21 5.19
C GLU A 71 -14.00 -31.89 4.30
N GLY A 72 -12.92 -32.38 4.93
CA GLY A 72 -11.92 -33.20 4.25
C GLY A 72 -10.69 -32.44 3.75
N PHE A 73 -10.55 -31.16 4.11
CA PHE A 73 -9.41 -30.31 3.79
C PHE A 73 -8.74 -29.77 5.06
N ARG A 74 -7.49 -29.35 4.93
CA ARG A 74 -6.73 -28.68 5.99
C ARG A 74 -6.84 -27.18 5.79
N TYR A 75 -7.67 -26.52 6.58
CA TYR A 75 -7.85 -25.06 6.51
C TYR A 75 -6.86 -24.37 7.44
N GLN A 76 -6.26 -23.27 6.93
CA GLN A 76 -5.48 -22.31 7.70
C GLN A 76 -6.03 -20.93 7.46
N VAL A 77 -6.63 -20.32 8.48
CA VAL A 77 -7.15 -18.94 8.42
C VAL A 77 -6.03 -17.98 8.75
N LEU A 78 -5.82 -17.02 7.86
CA LEU A 78 -4.87 -15.92 8.02
C LEU A 78 -5.67 -14.66 8.36
N GLU A 79 -5.60 -14.27 9.62
CA GLU A 79 -6.35 -13.12 10.11
C GLU A 79 -5.53 -11.83 9.94
N ALA A 80 -6.19 -10.76 9.54
CA ALA A 80 -5.55 -9.46 9.53
C ALA A 80 -5.30 -9.00 10.96
N ARG A 81 -4.03 -8.99 11.37
CA ARG A 81 -3.64 -8.46 12.68
C ARG A 81 -3.76 -6.94 12.70
N SER A 82 -3.99 -6.40 13.86
CA SER A 82 -4.07 -4.97 14.09
C SER A 82 -3.09 -4.54 15.16
N ALA A 83 -2.42 -3.43 14.92
CA ALA A 83 -1.70 -2.74 15.98
C ALA A 83 -2.68 -2.25 17.06
N VAL A 84 -2.18 -2.05 18.26
CA VAL A 84 -2.94 -1.44 19.34
C VAL A 84 -3.02 0.08 19.09
N PRO A 85 -4.21 0.70 19.15
CA PRO A 85 -4.32 2.15 19.06
C PRO A 85 -3.52 2.85 20.16
N LEU A 86 -2.93 4.00 19.83
CA LEU A 86 -2.32 4.87 20.82
C LEU A 86 -3.37 5.35 21.83
N ALA A 87 -3.02 5.34 23.10
CA ALA A 87 -3.87 5.88 24.17
C ALA A 87 -3.97 7.41 24.07
N ASP A 88 -2.90 8.07 23.65
CA ASP A 88 -2.81 9.53 23.46
C ASP A 88 -2.12 9.81 22.10
N ALA A 89 -2.88 9.77 21.04
CA ALA A 89 -2.40 10.08 19.70
C ALA A 89 -1.97 11.56 19.53
N PRO A 90 -2.67 12.56 20.11
CA PRO A 90 -2.22 13.95 20.09
C PRO A 90 -0.81 14.12 20.65
N SER A 91 -0.51 13.61 21.85
CA SER A 91 0.85 13.69 22.43
C SER A 91 1.89 13.02 21.56
N ALA A 92 1.59 11.85 20.99
CA ALA A 92 2.52 11.13 20.11
C ALA A 92 2.81 11.88 18.80
N ILE A 93 1.85 12.64 18.27
CA ILE A 93 2.06 13.49 17.10
C ILE A 93 2.99 14.66 17.46
N GLU A 94 2.75 15.32 18.58
CA GLU A 94 3.59 16.42 19.07
C GLU A 94 5.04 15.93 19.27
N ASP A 95 5.22 14.82 19.99
CA ASP A 95 6.52 14.20 20.25
C ASP A 95 7.27 13.85 18.97
N ALA A 96 6.56 13.30 17.96
CA ALA A 96 7.15 12.94 16.68
C ALA A 96 7.64 14.17 15.88
N LEU A 97 6.95 15.30 16.00
CA LEU A 97 7.36 16.56 15.34
C LEU A 97 8.49 17.27 16.08
N ASP A 98 8.59 17.09 17.40
CA ASP A 98 9.60 17.73 18.25
C ASP A 98 10.88 16.88 18.43
N SER A 99 10.76 15.56 18.25
CA SER A 99 11.88 14.61 18.33
C SER A 99 11.89 13.67 17.11
N PRO A 100 12.00 14.21 15.90
CA PRO A 100 11.86 13.42 14.67
C PRO A 100 13.06 12.49 14.43
N ILE A 101 12.84 11.49 13.62
CA ILE A 101 13.82 10.47 13.24
C ILE A 101 14.83 11.07 12.27
N ALA A 102 16.12 11.04 12.64
CA ALA A 102 17.23 11.48 11.80
C ALA A 102 17.06 12.90 11.19
N SER A 103 16.36 13.80 11.88
CA SER A 103 16.08 15.18 11.46
C SER A 103 16.07 16.09 12.69
N PRO A 104 16.38 17.40 12.55
CA PRO A 104 16.05 18.39 13.56
C PRO A 104 14.52 18.46 13.79
N PRO A 105 14.06 18.98 14.95
CA PRO A 105 12.67 19.32 15.16
C PRO A 105 12.09 20.09 13.98
N LEU A 106 10.82 19.83 13.62
CA LEU A 106 10.21 20.45 12.43
C LEU A 106 10.30 21.98 12.45
N GLN A 107 10.11 22.60 13.62
CA GLN A 107 10.19 24.04 13.76
C GLN A 107 11.60 24.57 13.47
N GLU A 108 12.64 23.85 13.86
CA GLU A 108 14.04 24.21 13.56
C GLU A 108 14.35 24.02 12.06
N LEU A 109 13.88 22.91 11.46
CA LEU A 109 14.02 22.65 10.03
C LEU A 109 13.34 23.73 9.17
N ALA A 110 12.22 24.26 9.65
CA ALA A 110 11.45 25.31 9.00
C ALA A 110 12.01 26.73 9.23
N ALA A 111 12.93 26.92 10.19
CA ALA A 111 13.48 28.22 10.50
C ALA A 111 14.18 28.86 9.29
N GLY A 112 13.82 30.13 8.98
CA GLY A 112 14.35 30.87 7.84
C GLY A 112 13.77 30.50 6.47
N LYS A 113 12.91 29.49 6.37
CA LYS A 113 12.16 29.17 5.16
C LYS A 113 11.04 30.19 4.96
N LYS A 114 10.71 30.49 3.69
CA LYS A 114 9.70 31.49 3.32
C LYS A 114 8.39 30.87 2.86
N SER A 115 8.41 29.58 2.54
CA SER A 115 7.24 28.84 2.03
C SER A 115 7.36 27.35 2.36
N ALA A 116 6.22 26.66 2.44
CA ALA A 116 6.16 25.21 2.59
C ALA A 116 5.06 24.62 1.69
N ALA A 117 5.30 23.42 1.18
CA ALA A 117 4.32 22.60 0.51
C ALA A 117 4.15 21.27 1.24
N ILE A 118 2.91 20.91 1.53
CA ILE A 118 2.54 19.69 2.25
C ILE A 118 1.71 18.83 1.32
N SER A 119 2.24 17.69 0.91
CA SER A 119 1.50 16.68 0.14
C SER A 119 0.74 15.76 1.09
N VAL A 120 -0.58 15.65 0.92
CA VAL A 120 -1.48 14.82 1.73
C VAL A 120 -2.24 13.82 0.88
N CYS A 121 -2.68 12.70 1.47
CA CYS A 121 -3.51 11.71 0.79
C CYS A 121 -4.87 12.30 0.37
N ASP A 122 -5.42 11.78 -0.74
CA ASP A 122 -6.78 12.07 -1.20
C ASP A 122 -7.85 11.29 -0.39
N ILE A 123 -9.13 11.55 -0.69
CA ILE A 123 -10.29 10.97 0.01
C ILE A 123 -10.36 9.44 -0.07
N THR A 124 -9.70 8.81 -1.04
CA THR A 124 -9.70 7.36 -1.21
C THR A 124 -8.83 6.64 -0.19
N ARG A 125 -8.14 7.39 0.68
CA ARG A 125 -7.20 6.87 1.67
C ARG A 125 -7.59 7.28 3.10
N PRO A 126 -7.56 6.35 4.07
CA PRO A 126 -7.92 6.64 5.46
C PRO A 126 -6.79 7.35 6.22
N ALA A 127 -6.08 8.29 5.60
CA ALA A 127 -4.98 9.01 6.23
C ALA A 127 -5.49 9.94 7.35
N PRO A 128 -4.79 10.02 8.51
CA PRO A 128 -5.21 10.82 9.64
C PRO A 128 -4.79 12.30 9.48
N ASN A 129 -5.11 12.87 8.32
CA ASN A 129 -4.71 14.24 7.98
C ASN A 129 -5.27 15.28 8.96
N ARG A 130 -6.52 15.06 9.45
CA ARG A 130 -7.20 15.99 10.37
C ARG A 130 -6.51 16.11 11.72
N GLU A 131 -5.94 15.02 12.19
CA GLU A 131 -5.24 14.95 13.47
C GLU A 131 -3.83 15.53 13.37
N ILE A 132 -3.13 15.33 12.24
CA ILE A 132 -1.72 15.67 12.10
C ILE A 132 -1.52 17.07 11.50
N LEU A 133 -2.40 17.54 10.60
CA LEU A 133 -2.22 18.87 9.97
C LEU A 133 -2.18 20.03 10.98
N PRO A 134 -3.09 20.13 11.99
CA PRO A 134 -3.07 21.26 12.90
C PRO A 134 -1.76 21.45 13.67
N PRO A 135 -1.17 20.46 14.35
CA PRO A 135 0.10 20.61 15.05
C PRO A 135 1.28 20.83 14.09
N LEU A 136 1.27 20.22 12.90
CA LEU A 136 2.28 20.43 11.87
C LEU A 136 2.28 21.89 11.38
N LEU A 137 1.10 22.42 11.04
CA LEU A 137 0.92 23.79 10.57
C LEU A 137 1.31 24.81 11.65
N ALA A 138 0.97 24.55 12.92
CA ALA A 138 1.34 25.40 14.03
C ALA A 138 2.87 25.57 14.16
N ARG A 139 3.65 24.49 13.93
CA ARG A 139 5.13 24.56 13.95
C ARG A 139 5.71 25.34 12.80
N LEU A 140 5.14 25.23 11.59
CA LEU A 140 5.56 25.99 10.42
C LEU A 140 5.29 27.49 10.61
N GLU A 141 4.10 27.83 11.12
CA GLU A 141 3.74 29.22 11.43
C GLU A 141 4.61 29.78 12.56
N ALA A 142 4.88 29.01 13.62
CA ALA A 142 5.76 29.39 14.71
C ALA A 142 7.23 29.57 14.28
N ALA A 143 7.68 28.85 13.24
CA ALA A 143 8.98 29.03 12.60
C ALA A 143 9.08 30.29 11.74
N GLY A 144 7.97 31.02 11.53
CA GLY A 144 7.89 32.27 10.78
C GLY A 144 7.48 32.12 9.33
N ILE A 145 7.00 30.96 8.88
CA ILE A 145 6.43 30.81 7.55
C ILE A 145 5.01 31.39 7.54
N PRO A 146 4.72 32.44 6.73
CA PRO A 146 3.38 33.02 6.66
C PRO A 146 2.35 31.97 6.17
N ARG A 147 1.17 31.95 6.77
CA ARG A 147 0.09 30.98 6.43
C ARG A 147 -0.24 30.96 4.94
N GLU A 148 -0.29 32.09 4.30
CA GLU A 148 -0.56 32.26 2.87
C GLU A 148 0.57 31.73 1.97
N ARG A 149 1.73 31.39 2.57
CA ARG A 149 2.88 30.75 1.93
C ARG A 149 2.97 29.25 2.20
N ILE A 150 2.01 28.70 2.95
CA ILE A 150 1.88 27.26 3.16
C ILE A 150 0.79 26.74 2.22
N THR A 151 1.14 25.81 1.36
CA THR A 151 0.20 25.17 0.42
C THR A 151 0.05 23.69 0.76
N ILE A 152 -1.19 23.27 1.00
CA ILE A 152 -1.55 21.85 1.17
C ILE A 152 -1.96 21.32 -0.21
N LEU A 153 -1.30 20.26 -0.68
CA LEU A 153 -1.55 19.63 -1.97
C LEU A 153 -2.17 18.24 -1.74
N ILE A 154 -3.39 18.04 -2.22
CA ILE A 154 -4.02 16.73 -2.21
C ILE A 154 -3.44 15.89 -3.34
N ALA A 155 -2.72 14.85 -2.99
CA ALA A 155 -1.98 13.95 -3.89
C ALA A 155 -2.92 12.98 -4.61
N THR A 156 -3.61 13.44 -5.62
CA THR A 156 -4.64 12.69 -6.37
C THR A 156 -4.05 11.71 -7.40
N GLY A 157 -2.80 11.91 -7.82
CA GLY A 157 -2.27 11.18 -8.99
C GLY A 157 -3.20 11.37 -10.19
N LEU A 158 -3.70 10.26 -10.77
CA LEU A 158 -4.66 10.27 -11.89
C LEU A 158 -6.14 10.30 -11.43
N HIS A 159 -6.41 10.29 -10.13
CA HIS A 159 -7.78 10.44 -9.63
C HIS A 159 -8.32 11.84 -9.93
N ARG A 160 -9.65 12.00 -9.85
CA ARG A 160 -10.29 13.31 -9.97
C ARG A 160 -9.89 14.24 -8.81
N PRO A 161 -9.93 15.55 -9.02
CA PRO A 161 -9.80 16.51 -7.94
C PRO A 161 -10.87 16.30 -6.86
N ALA A 162 -10.52 16.61 -5.60
CA ALA A 162 -11.45 16.59 -4.49
C ALA A 162 -12.48 17.75 -4.61
N THR A 163 -13.71 17.48 -4.20
CA THR A 163 -14.75 18.50 -4.03
C THR A 163 -14.49 19.33 -2.76
N GLU A 164 -15.14 20.47 -2.59
CA GLU A 164 -15.02 21.31 -1.39
C GLU A 164 -15.41 20.53 -0.10
N ALA A 165 -16.45 19.71 -0.18
CA ALA A 165 -16.85 18.86 0.94
C ALA A 165 -15.75 17.81 1.29
N GLU A 166 -15.16 17.21 0.28
CA GLU A 166 -14.05 16.25 0.47
C GLU A 166 -12.77 16.95 0.98
N ILE A 167 -12.49 18.17 0.56
CA ILE A 167 -11.37 18.98 1.11
C ILE A 167 -11.57 19.18 2.62
N SER A 168 -12.77 19.55 3.04
CA SER A 168 -13.12 19.68 4.47
C SER A 168 -13.05 18.35 5.21
N GLU A 169 -13.40 17.26 4.54
CA GLU A 169 -13.26 15.92 5.09
C GLU A 169 -11.79 15.49 5.22
N ILE A 170 -10.95 15.74 4.24
CA ILE A 170 -9.53 15.38 4.20
C ILE A 170 -8.73 16.18 5.22
N CYS A 171 -8.89 17.51 5.25
CA CYS A 171 -8.04 18.41 6.02
C CYS A 171 -8.64 18.85 7.36
N GLY A 172 -9.94 18.68 7.55
CA GLY A 172 -10.72 19.29 8.63
C GLY A 172 -11.18 20.70 8.28
N GLU A 173 -12.39 21.08 8.72
CA GLU A 173 -13.04 22.37 8.38
C GLU A 173 -12.18 23.58 8.70
N GLN A 174 -11.50 23.59 9.86
CA GLN A 174 -10.67 24.73 10.27
C GLN A 174 -9.43 24.93 9.38
N VAL A 175 -8.77 23.84 8.98
CA VAL A 175 -7.61 23.89 8.08
C VAL A 175 -8.07 24.29 6.68
N ALA A 176 -9.14 23.66 6.17
CA ALA A 176 -9.70 23.96 4.86
C ALA A 176 -10.13 25.44 4.72
N ALA A 177 -10.67 26.04 5.79
CA ALA A 177 -11.11 27.43 5.79
C ALA A 177 -9.96 28.46 5.89
N LYS A 178 -8.83 28.07 6.49
CA LYS A 178 -7.74 29.02 6.83
C LYS A 178 -6.51 28.90 5.95
N HIS A 179 -6.28 27.74 5.30
CA HIS A 179 -5.09 27.46 4.51
C HIS A 179 -5.44 27.24 3.04
N ARG A 180 -4.45 27.45 2.20
CA ARG A 180 -4.55 27.15 0.77
C ARG A 180 -4.48 25.64 0.57
N VAL A 181 -5.60 25.01 0.20
CA VAL A 181 -5.68 23.59 -0.16
C VAL A 181 -5.95 23.47 -1.66
N VAL A 182 -5.18 22.67 -2.37
CA VAL A 182 -5.29 22.51 -3.83
C VAL A 182 -5.17 21.02 -4.17
N SER A 183 -6.08 20.53 -5.01
CA SER A 183 -5.95 19.20 -5.60
C SER A 183 -4.93 19.22 -6.74
N HIS A 184 -4.04 18.25 -6.74
CA HIS A 184 -3.16 17.95 -7.87
C HIS A 184 -3.97 17.53 -9.11
N ARG A 185 -3.43 17.80 -10.32
CA ARG A 185 -4.07 17.46 -11.59
C ARG A 185 -3.05 16.90 -12.59
N ALA A 186 -2.78 15.59 -12.52
CA ALA A 186 -1.74 14.91 -13.29
C ALA A 186 -1.78 15.17 -14.81
N ARG A 187 -2.99 15.37 -15.38
CA ARG A 187 -3.18 15.60 -16.82
C ARG A 187 -2.98 17.08 -17.25
N GLN A 188 -2.75 17.99 -16.31
CA GLN A 188 -2.50 19.40 -16.61
C GLN A 188 -0.99 19.65 -16.69
N LEU A 189 -0.37 19.35 -17.82
CA LEU A 189 1.09 19.41 -17.99
C LEU A 189 1.67 20.79 -17.58
N GLY A 190 0.97 21.87 -17.84
CA GLY A 190 1.40 23.24 -17.48
C GLY A 190 1.46 23.51 -15.96
N GLU A 191 0.97 22.60 -15.10
CA GLU A 191 1.07 22.71 -13.64
C GLU A 191 2.27 21.95 -13.08
N HIS A 192 3.11 21.35 -13.94
CA HIS A 192 4.25 20.54 -13.54
C HIS A 192 5.57 21.14 -13.99
N ARG A 193 6.59 20.99 -13.16
CA ARG A 193 7.98 21.24 -13.52
C ARG A 193 8.64 19.94 -13.95
N TYR A 194 9.34 19.99 -15.07
CA TYR A 194 10.24 18.91 -15.48
C TYR A 194 11.55 19.00 -14.70
N LEU A 195 11.87 17.97 -13.93
CA LEU A 195 13.06 17.90 -13.10
C LEU A 195 14.21 17.13 -13.75
N GLY A 196 14.00 16.52 -14.89
CA GLY A 196 14.94 15.67 -15.59
C GLY A 196 14.41 14.24 -15.74
N THR A 197 15.33 13.32 -16.00
CA THR A 197 15.02 11.88 -16.21
C THR A 197 15.81 11.07 -15.20
N THR A 198 15.19 10.08 -14.58
CA THR A 198 15.88 9.16 -13.66
C THR A 198 16.92 8.31 -14.39
N ALA A 199 17.80 7.66 -13.64
CA ALA A 199 18.79 6.72 -14.19
C ALA A 199 18.14 5.58 -14.98
N SER A 200 16.91 5.21 -14.63
CA SER A 200 16.16 4.17 -15.33
C SER A 200 15.38 4.67 -16.55
N GLY A 201 15.37 5.97 -16.82
CA GLY A 201 14.73 6.58 -17.98
C GLY A 201 13.32 7.13 -17.74
N THR A 202 12.84 7.25 -16.50
CA THR A 202 11.54 7.85 -16.21
C THR A 202 11.62 9.37 -16.29
N PRO A 203 10.81 10.05 -17.13
CA PRO A 203 10.73 11.51 -17.15
C PRO A 203 10.01 11.98 -15.89
N VAL A 204 10.61 12.95 -15.17
CA VAL A 204 10.11 13.39 -13.85
C VAL A 204 9.42 14.74 -13.99
N PHE A 205 8.10 14.71 -13.99
CA PHE A 205 7.23 15.88 -13.93
C PHE A 205 6.52 15.91 -12.58
N ILE A 206 6.81 16.91 -11.74
CA ILE A 206 6.20 17.07 -10.42
C ILE A 206 5.46 18.40 -10.34
N ASP A 207 4.38 18.42 -9.57
CA ASP A 207 3.56 19.63 -9.33
C ASP A 207 4.43 20.84 -8.98
N GLU A 208 4.30 21.91 -9.77
CA GLU A 208 5.10 23.12 -9.66
C GLU A 208 5.00 23.75 -8.26
N ARG A 209 3.83 23.67 -7.64
CA ARG A 209 3.58 24.24 -6.29
C ARG A 209 4.37 23.50 -5.21
N PHE A 210 4.60 22.18 -5.39
CA PHE A 210 5.45 21.40 -4.50
C PHE A 210 6.91 21.81 -4.67
N VAL A 211 7.46 21.68 -5.86
CA VAL A 211 8.90 21.89 -6.11
C VAL A 211 9.36 23.34 -5.99
N SER A 212 8.45 24.31 -6.01
CA SER A 212 8.75 25.73 -5.85
C SER A 212 8.80 26.20 -4.40
N ALA A 213 8.35 25.39 -3.45
CA ALA A 213 8.43 25.72 -2.04
C ALA A 213 9.87 25.63 -1.51
N ASP A 214 10.14 26.25 -0.37
CA ASP A 214 11.43 26.16 0.31
C ASP A 214 11.53 24.90 1.20
N LEU A 215 10.37 24.36 1.63
CA LEU A 215 10.27 23.18 2.47
C LEU A 215 9.18 22.23 1.92
N HIS A 216 9.55 20.95 1.74
CA HIS A 216 8.76 19.93 1.08
C HIS A 216 8.40 18.82 2.06
N ILE A 217 7.12 18.72 2.42
CA ILE A 217 6.64 17.80 3.44
C ILE A 217 5.64 16.82 2.82
N THR A 218 5.69 15.55 3.22
CA THR A 218 4.62 14.58 2.95
C THR A 218 3.95 14.15 4.24
N LEU A 219 2.61 14.00 4.21
CA LEU A 219 1.80 13.49 5.31
C LEU A 219 0.94 12.35 4.80
N GLY A 220 1.14 11.15 5.35
CA GLY A 220 0.47 9.96 4.90
C GLY A 220 0.34 8.86 5.94
N PHE A 221 0.26 7.64 5.48
CA PHE A 221 0.24 6.46 6.32
C PHE A 221 0.86 5.26 5.59
N ILE A 222 1.29 4.28 6.37
CA ILE A 222 2.00 3.10 5.87
C ILE A 222 1.09 1.89 5.95
N GLU A 223 0.89 1.24 4.81
CA GLU A 223 0.24 -0.06 4.66
C GLU A 223 0.92 -0.87 3.55
N PRO A 224 0.80 -2.20 3.49
CA PRO A 224 1.26 -2.99 2.36
C PRO A 224 0.68 -2.49 1.04
N HIS A 225 1.48 -2.52 -0.03
CA HIS A 225 1.08 -2.01 -1.34
C HIS A 225 1.48 -2.97 -2.44
N LEU A 226 0.52 -3.30 -3.31
CA LEU A 226 0.60 -4.37 -4.32
C LEU A 226 1.82 -4.31 -5.27
N MET A 227 2.52 -3.19 -5.40
CA MET A 227 3.69 -3.06 -6.28
C MET A 227 4.86 -2.32 -5.63
N LEU A 228 4.63 -1.53 -4.58
CA LEU A 228 5.65 -0.68 -3.95
C LEU A 228 6.23 -1.25 -2.67
N GLY A 229 5.81 -2.44 -2.29
CA GLY A 229 6.04 -2.98 -0.96
C GLY A 229 5.12 -2.34 0.08
N TYR A 230 5.30 -1.05 0.34
CA TYR A 230 4.49 -0.27 1.27
C TYR A 230 4.18 1.13 0.73
N SER A 231 3.04 1.69 1.17
CA SER A 231 2.62 3.07 0.91
C SER A 231 3.41 4.09 1.76
N GLY A 232 2.98 5.34 1.78
CA GLY A 232 3.60 6.43 2.55
C GLY A 232 4.75 7.14 1.84
N GLY A 233 5.23 8.21 2.46
CA GLY A 233 6.41 8.99 2.08
C GLY A 233 6.52 9.33 0.59
N ARG A 234 7.55 8.78 -0.06
CA ARG A 234 7.86 9.00 -1.48
C ARG A 234 6.67 8.80 -2.41
N LYS A 235 5.68 8.00 -2.03
CA LYS A 235 4.47 7.78 -2.85
C LYS A 235 3.61 9.03 -2.96
N LEU A 236 3.64 9.90 -1.97
CA LEU A 236 2.94 11.19 -1.99
C LEU A 236 3.63 12.22 -2.88
N VAL A 237 4.89 12.01 -3.24
CA VAL A 237 5.60 12.78 -4.26
C VAL A 237 5.30 12.18 -5.65
N ALA A 238 5.59 10.89 -5.85
CA ALA A 238 5.25 10.16 -7.06
C ALA A 238 4.66 8.78 -6.69
N PRO A 239 3.50 8.41 -7.25
CA PRO A 239 2.71 9.10 -8.29
C PRO A 239 1.83 10.28 -7.79
N GLY A 240 1.76 10.54 -6.48
CA GLY A 240 0.79 11.46 -5.88
C GLY A 240 0.72 12.86 -6.49
N LEU A 241 1.86 13.50 -6.69
CA LEU A 241 2.01 14.83 -7.30
C LEU A 241 2.69 14.78 -8.67
N ALA A 242 2.79 13.60 -9.28
CA ALA A 242 3.45 13.43 -10.55
C ALA A 242 2.52 13.67 -11.75
N GLY A 243 3.05 14.17 -12.84
CA GLY A 243 2.34 14.29 -14.12
C GLY A 243 2.06 12.91 -14.77
N GLU A 244 1.03 12.85 -15.61
CA GLU A 244 0.58 11.62 -16.27
C GLU A 244 1.72 10.87 -16.98
N ALA A 245 2.64 11.57 -17.65
CA ALA A 245 3.77 10.99 -18.34
C ALA A 245 4.70 10.19 -17.38
N THR A 246 4.98 10.75 -16.20
CA THR A 246 5.74 10.08 -15.14
C THR A 246 4.97 8.87 -14.62
N ILE A 247 3.68 9.05 -14.31
CA ILE A 247 2.83 7.98 -13.76
C ILE A 247 2.75 6.79 -14.71
N LYS A 248 2.58 7.01 -16.02
CA LYS A 248 2.52 5.94 -17.02
C LYS A 248 3.80 5.10 -17.05
N VAL A 249 4.97 5.73 -16.99
CA VAL A 249 6.24 4.99 -16.95
C VAL A 249 6.37 4.17 -15.67
N LEU A 250 6.01 4.75 -14.51
CA LEU A 250 6.01 4.05 -13.22
C LEU A 250 5.07 2.83 -13.19
N HIS A 251 4.04 2.83 -14.02
CA HIS A 251 3.08 1.74 -14.14
C HIS A 251 3.25 0.93 -15.44
N SER A 252 4.40 1.04 -16.10
CA SER A 252 4.70 0.27 -17.30
C SER A 252 5.08 -1.18 -16.99
N PRO A 253 5.00 -2.09 -17.97
CA PRO A 253 5.43 -3.48 -17.83
C PRO A 253 6.85 -3.63 -17.28
N LYS A 254 7.74 -2.66 -17.55
CA LYS A 254 9.11 -2.61 -17.00
C LYS A 254 9.15 -2.78 -15.48
N PHE A 255 8.25 -2.13 -14.77
CA PHE A 255 8.16 -2.21 -13.32
C PHE A 255 7.13 -3.24 -12.84
N MET A 256 5.99 -3.33 -13.53
CA MET A 256 4.87 -4.17 -13.09
C MET A 256 5.17 -5.67 -13.14
N ARG A 257 6.05 -6.11 -14.04
CA ARG A 257 6.43 -7.52 -14.22
C ARG A 257 7.61 -7.96 -13.35
N ASP A 258 8.27 -7.03 -12.68
CA ASP A 258 9.37 -7.39 -11.79
C ASP A 258 8.85 -8.20 -10.59
N ALA A 259 9.52 -9.31 -10.29
CA ALA A 259 9.14 -10.24 -9.23
C ALA A 259 9.20 -9.61 -7.82
N LEU A 260 9.97 -8.52 -7.66
CA LEU A 260 10.11 -7.79 -6.40
C LEU A 260 9.15 -6.59 -6.30
N ALA A 261 8.41 -6.26 -7.37
CA ALA A 261 7.38 -5.23 -7.36
C ALA A 261 6.05 -5.78 -6.79
N VAL A 262 6.06 -6.16 -5.52
CA VAL A 262 4.98 -6.86 -4.81
C VAL A 262 4.80 -6.31 -3.39
N GLU A 263 3.71 -6.71 -2.72
CA GLU A 263 3.42 -6.37 -1.33
C GLU A 263 4.57 -6.81 -0.40
N GLY A 264 4.90 -5.95 0.55
CA GLY A 264 5.92 -6.22 1.58
C GLY A 264 7.37 -6.14 1.10
N SER A 265 7.63 -6.06 -0.21
CA SER A 265 8.97 -5.96 -0.78
C SER A 265 9.46 -4.50 -0.80
N ILE A 266 10.51 -4.18 -0.06
CA ILE A 266 11.18 -2.87 -0.08
C ILE A 266 12.58 -2.99 -0.67
N GLU A 267 13.38 -3.88 -0.09
CA GLU A 267 14.75 -4.08 -0.55
C GLU A 267 14.74 -4.67 -1.96
N ASP A 268 15.57 -4.11 -2.82
CA ASP A 268 15.67 -4.48 -4.23
C ASP A 268 14.41 -4.31 -5.10
N ASN A 269 13.30 -3.81 -4.54
CA ASN A 269 12.12 -3.45 -5.32
C ASN A 269 12.46 -2.29 -6.28
N PRO A 270 12.45 -2.52 -7.61
CA PRO A 270 12.90 -1.51 -8.58
C PRO A 270 12.00 -0.27 -8.59
N LEU A 271 10.70 -0.44 -8.37
CA LEU A 271 9.77 0.67 -8.32
C LEU A 271 9.95 1.50 -7.05
N HIS A 272 10.25 0.86 -5.90
CA HIS A 272 10.59 1.59 -4.68
C HIS A 272 11.83 2.46 -4.88
N ARG A 273 12.90 1.92 -5.48
CA ARG A 273 14.13 2.66 -5.80
C ARG A 273 13.86 3.84 -6.73
N GLU A 274 13.07 3.61 -7.77
CA GLU A 274 12.66 4.64 -8.72
C GLU A 274 11.95 5.82 -8.03
N LEU A 275 11.00 5.52 -7.12
CA LEU A 275 10.30 6.57 -6.38
C LEU A 275 11.19 7.29 -5.37
N LEU A 276 12.20 6.65 -4.81
CA LEU A 276 13.18 7.32 -3.96
C LEU A 276 14.03 8.31 -4.76
N GLU A 277 14.47 7.94 -5.97
CA GLU A 277 15.19 8.84 -6.88
C GLU A 277 14.33 10.06 -7.25
N ILE A 278 13.07 9.84 -7.63
CA ILE A 278 12.14 10.93 -7.95
C ILE A 278 11.91 11.84 -6.74
N ALA A 279 11.70 11.27 -5.55
CA ALA A 279 11.52 12.05 -4.33
C ALA A 279 12.76 12.89 -3.98
N HIS A 280 13.95 12.35 -4.21
CA HIS A 280 15.22 13.09 -4.07
C HIS A 280 15.30 14.25 -5.07
N MET A 281 14.98 14.02 -6.35
CA MET A 281 14.95 15.07 -7.38
C MET A 281 13.95 16.18 -7.03
N ALA A 282 12.83 15.84 -6.39
CA ALA A 282 11.81 16.76 -5.91
C ALA A 282 12.13 17.41 -4.55
N ARG A 283 13.28 17.10 -3.94
CA ARG A 283 13.73 17.65 -2.63
C ARG A 283 12.73 17.33 -1.51
N HIS A 284 12.36 16.08 -1.34
CA HIS A 284 11.51 15.66 -0.22
C HIS A 284 12.28 15.82 1.10
N ASP A 285 11.93 16.84 1.90
CA ASP A 285 12.72 17.29 3.06
C ASP A 285 12.26 16.65 4.38
N PHE A 286 10.94 16.43 4.56
CA PHE A 286 10.37 15.92 5.80
C PHE A 286 9.15 15.02 5.54
N LEU A 287 9.01 13.98 6.34
CA LEU A 287 7.90 13.03 6.26
C LEU A 287 7.15 13.00 7.59
N VAL A 288 5.83 12.85 7.52
CA VAL A 288 4.99 12.39 8.65
C VAL A 288 4.10 11.28 8.15
N ASP A 289 4.35 10.05 8.58
CA ASP A 289 3.53 8.89 8.26
C ASP A 289 2.96 8.28 9.54
N ALA A 290 1.72 7.81 9.47
CA ALA A 290 1.09 7.06 10.56
C ALA A 290 1.00 5.57 10.23
N ALA A 291 1.09 4.72 11.25
CA ALA A 291 0.53 3.38 11.21
C ALA A 291 -0.86 3.41 11.83
N LEU A 292 -1.81 2.74 11.21
CA LEU A 292 -3.20 2.75 11.62
C LEU A 292 -3.61 1.41 12.23
N ALA A 293 -4.30 1.46 13.36
CA ALA A 293 -4.97 0.29 13.90
C ALA A 293 -6.30 0.07 13.18
N ARG A 294 -6.82 -1.14 13.29
CA ARG A 294 -8.16 -1.50 12.82
C ARG A 294 -9.17 -1.25 13.94
N GLY A 295 -10.33 -0.76 13.60
CA GLY A 295 -11.41 -0.52 14.54
C GLY A 295 -12.75 -0.46 13.82
N ASN A 296 -13.84 -0.53 14.55
CA ASN A 296 -15.22 -0.53 14.03
C ASN A 296 -15.52 0.77 13.26
N GLY A 297 -15.29 0.78 11.95
CA GLY A 297 -15.52 1.92 11.06
C GLY A 297 -14.55 3.10 11.21
N ARG A 298 -13.56 3.01 12.11
CA ARG A 298 -12.48 3.99 12.28
C ARG A 298 -11.12 3.31 12.17
N ARG A 299 -10.12 4.07 11.76
CA ARG A 299 -8.71 3.62 11.73
C ARG A 299 -7.88 4.54 12.63
N PRO A 300 -7.91 4.31 13.97
CA PRO A 300 -7.16 5.13 14.90
C PRO A 300 -5.66 4.98 14.69
N ILE A 301 -4.91 6.02 15.04
CA ILE A 301 -3.45 6.03 14.96
C ILE A 301 -2.89 5.02 15.96
N ALA A 302 -1.98 4.16 15.48
CA ALA A 302 -1.25 3.18 16.29
C ALA A 302 0.21 3.58 16.52
N ALA A 303 0.79 4.32 15.57
CA ALA A 303 2.12 4.90 15.71
C ALA A 303 2.27 6.08 14.73
N VAL A 304 3.21 6.99 15.03
CA VAL A 304 3.57 8.12 14.18
C VAL A 304 5.09 8.08 13.93
N PHE A 305 5.47 8.29 12.69
CA PHE A 305 6.87 8.34 12.24
C PHE A 305 7.08 9.66 11.51
N ALA A 306 7.90 10.54 12.08
CA ALA A 306 8.21 11.82 11.45
C ALA A 306 9.72 12.01 11.37
N GLY A 307 10.21 12.73 10.35
CA GLY A 307 11.62 13.06 10.22
C GLY A 307 12.18 12.98 8.81
N GLU A 308 13.46 12.59 8.70
CA GLU A 308 14.11 12.36 7.41
C GLU A 308 13.32 11.29 6.65
N PRO A 309 12.93 11.57 5.40
CA PRO A 309 11.91 10.77 4.71
C PRO A 309 12.22 9.28 4.60
N MET A 310 13.46 8.92 4.30
CA MET A 310 13.84 7.51 4.12
C MET A 310 13.95 6.79 5.47
N ALA A 311 14.56 7.43 6.48
CA ALA A 311 14.74 6.84 7.80
C ALA A 311 13.41 6.66 8.54
N ALA A 312 12.56 7.69 8.52
CA ALA A 312 11.25 7.64 9.16
C ALA A 312 10.32 6.62 8.47
N HIS A 313 10.26 6.61 7.14
CA HIS A 313 9.49 5.60 6.40
C HIS A 313 9.98 4.17 6.70
N ARG A 314 11.30 3.93 6.75
CA ARG A 314 11.84 2.61 7.06
C ARG A 314 11.46 2.12 8.46
N GLN A 315 11.44 3.01 9.46
CA GLN A 315 10.96 2.65 10.79
C GLN A 315 9.47 2.30 10.79
N GLY A 316 8.66 3.07 10.08
CA GLY A 316 7.24 2.79 9.93
C GLY A 316 6.96 1.48 9.19
N VAL A 317 7.69 1.18 8.13
CA VAL A 317 7.62 -0.10 7.42
C VAL A 317 7.96 -1.27 8.35
N LYS A 318 9.03 -1.14 9.13
CA LYS A 318 9.41 -2.17 10.12
C LYS A 318 8.29 -2.43 11.14
N PHE A 319 7.66 -1.39 11.65
CA PHE A 319 6.53 -1.50 12.57
C PHE A 319 5.34 -2.20 11.91
N VAL A 320 4.92 -1.73 10.73
CA VAL A 320 3.75 -2.27 10.02
C VAL A 320 3.98 -3.73 9.59
N SER A 321 5.17 -4.07 9.10
CA SER A 321 5.49 -5.45 8.72
C SER A 321 5.42 -6.42 9.90
N GLN A 322 5.90 -6.02 11.08
CA GLN A 322 5.83 -6.85 12.29
C GLN A 322 4.40 -7.12 12.75
N VAL A 323 3.49 -6.16 12.48
CA VAL A 323 2.07 -6.30 12.88
C VAL A 323 1.27 -7.10 11.85
N MET A 324 1.49 -6.86 10.55
CA MET A 324 0.58 -7.34 9.50
C MET A 324 1.04 -8.64 8.83
N LEU A 325 2.28 -9.09 9.05
CA LEU A 325 2.82 -10.28 8.42
C LEU A 325 2.22 -11.56 9.02
N GLU A 326 1.61 -12.37 8.16
CA GLU A 326 1.21 -13.75 8.41
C GLU A 326 2.04 -14.71 7.56
N THR A 327 2.53 -15.78 8.16
CA THR A 327 3.43 -16.70 7.49
C THR A 327 2.83 -18.11 7.43
N LEU A 328 2.90 -18.72 6.24
CA LEU A 328 2.62 -20.13 6.04
C LEU A 328 3.94 -20.90 6.01
N ASP A 329 3.95 -22.11 6.57
CA ASP A 329 5.12 -23.00 6.51
C ASP A 329 5.37 -23.53 5.08
N GLU A 330 4.30 -23.71 4.29
CA GLU A 330 4.35 -24.19 2.91
C GLU A 330 3.27 -23.52 2.05
N PRO A 331 3.46 -23.39 0.72
CA PRO A 331 2.43 -22.86 -0.15
C PRO A 331 1.16 -23.71 -0.11
N ALA A 332 -0.01 -23.04 -0.17
CA ALA A 332 -1.31 -23.70 -0.16
C ALA A 332 -1.68 -24.28 -1.54
N ASP A 333 -2.43 -25.38 -1.54
CA ASP A 333 -3.00 -25.96 -2.77
C ASP A 333 -4.10 -25.07 -3.34
N ALA A 334 -4.85 -24.39 -2.47
CA ALA A 334 -5.82 -23.37 -2.84
C ALA A 334 -5.87 -22.25 -1.81
N VAL A 335 -6.38 -21.08 -2.24
CA VAL A 335 -6.62 -19.91 -1.38
C VAL A 335 -8.04 -19.40 -1.60
N ILE A 336 -8.78 -19.16 -0.51
CA ILE A 336 -10.04 -18.44 -0.53
C ILE A 336 -9.77 -17.04 0.03
N THR A 337 -10.07 -16.00 -0.75
CA THR A 337 -9.75 -14.62 -0.38
C THR A 337 -10.90 -13.67 -0.71
N THR A 338 -10.83 -12.46 -0.18
CA THR A 338 -11.73 -11.35 -0.49
C THR A 338 -10.96 -10.12 -0.93
N SER A 339 -11.67 -9.06 -1.26
CA SER A 339 -11.08 -7.72 -1.42
C SER A 339 -11.32 -6.82 -0.22
N ALA A 340 -11.44 -7.40 0.98
CA ALA A 340 -11.67 -6.73 2.26
C ALA A 340 -13.03 -6.02 2.39
N GLY A 341 -14.03 -6.34 1.56
CA GLY A 341 -15.36 -5.75 1.62
C GLY A 341 -15.39 -4.26 1.28
N TYR A 342 -16.49 -3.60 1.65
CA TYR A 342 -16.69 -2.18 1.39
C TYR A 342 -15.65 -1.29 2.11
N PRO A 343 -15.05 -0.29 1.43
CA PRO A 343 -15.30 0.13 0.05
C PRO A 343 -14.39 -0.52 -1.01
N LEU A 344 -13.50 -1.44 -0.63
CA LEU A 344 -12.48 -2.00 -1.53
C LEU A 344 -13.05 -3.02 -2.53
N ASP A 345 -14.22 -3.57 -2.30
CA ASP A 345 -14.88 -4.51 -3.21
C ASP A 345 -16.01 -3.90 -4.04
N LEU A 346 -16.10 -2.55 -4.11
CA LEU A 346 -17.09 -1.87 -4.93
C LEU A 346 -16.96 -2.15 -6.42
N THR A 347 -15.71 -2.31 -6.91
CA THR A 347 -15.45 -2.58 -8.32
C THR A 347 -14.52 -3.77 -8.50
N PHE A 348 -14.61 -4.43 -9.65
CA PHE A 348 -13.69 -5.51 -10.00
C PHE A 348 -12.23 -5.04 -10.10
N TYR A 349 -12.00 -3.81 -10.58
CA TYR A 349 -10.68 -3.18 -10.58
C TYR A 349 -10.01 -3.23 -9.21
N GLN A 350 -10.73 -2.85 -8.16
CA GLN A 350 -10.18 -2.90 -6.80
C GLN A 350 -10.07 -4.33 -6.28
N ALA A 351 -11.01 -5.20 -6.68
CA ALA A 351 -11.08 -6.59 -6.23
C ALA A 351 -9.85 -7.42 -6.63
N VAL A 352 -9.17 -7.08 -7.72
CA VAL A 352 -7.89 -7.71 -8.12
C VAL A 352 -6.84 -7.69 -7.02
N LYS A 353 -6.84 -6.72 -6.11
CA LYS A 353 -5.89 -6.66 -4.97
C LYS A 353 -5.98 -7.86 -4.04
N GLY A 354 -7.18 -8.40 -3.84
CA GLY A 354 -7.37 -9.64 -3.06
C GLY A 354 -6.72 -10.85 -3.74
N ILE A 355 -6.74 -10.88 -5.07
CA ILE A 355 -6.12 -11.97 -5.86
C ILE A 355 -4.60 -11.87 -5.79
N THR A 356 -4.03 -10.65 -5.89
CA THR A 356 -2.58 -10.47 -5.78
C THR A 356 -2.06 -10.89 -4.42
N ALA A 357 -2.73 -10.51 -3.33
CA ALA A 357 -2.37 -10.94 -1.97
C ALA A 357 -2.37 -12.48 -1.82
N ALA A 358 -3.39 -13.16 -2.38
CA ALA A 358 -3.48 -14.62 -2.38
C ALA A 358 -2.38 -15.30 -3.21
N SER A 359 -1.92 -14.64 -4.27
CA SER A 359 -0.93 -15.20 -5.19
C SER A 359 0.43 -15.47 -4.54
N HIS A 360 0.77 -14.76 -3.45
CA HIS A 360 2.04 -14.96 -2.75
C HIS A 360 2.15 -16.30 -2.04
N ILE A 361 1.02 -16.89 -1.67
CA ILE A 361 0.95 -18.10 -0.83
C ILE A 361 0.35 -19.31 -1.53
N VAL A 362 -0.14 -19.19 -2.76
CA VAL A 362 -0.63 -20.32 -3.55
C VAL A 362 0.50 -21.02 -4.30
N LYS A 363 0.43 -22.34 -4.42
CA LYS A 363 1.35 -23.14 -5.26
C LYS A 363 1.22 -22.76 -6.76
N PRO A 364 2.29 -22.84 -7.55
CA PRO A 364 2.15 -22.84 -9.01
C PRO A 364 1.17 -23.95 -9.44
N GLY A 365 0.19 -23.60 -10.30
CA GLY A 365 -0.88 -24.50 -10.72
C GLY A 365 -1.98 -24.70 -9.66
N GLY A 366 -1.89 -24.03 -8.51
CA GLY A 366 -2.93 -24.05 -7.49
C GLY A 366 -4.15 -23.21 -7.88
N ARG A 367 -5.06 -22.96 -6.92
CA ARG A 367 -6.33 -22.29 -7.17
C ARG A 367 -6.57 -21.11 -6.23
N ILE A 368 -7.20 -20.06 -6.75
CA ILE A 368 -7.61 -18.91 -5.94
C ILE A 368 -9.12 -18.69 -6.17
N LEU A 369 -9.90 -18.61 -5.09
CA LEU A 369 -11.28 -18.15 -5.12
C LEU A 369 -11.34 -16.74 -4.55
N LEU A 370 -11.75 -15.78 -5.38
CA LEU A 370 -12.06 -14.42 -4.96
C LEU A 370 -13.56 -14.28 -4.67
N LEU A 371 -13.89 -13.72 -3.49
CA LEU A 371 -15.21 -13.29 -3.09
C LEU A 371 -15.23 -11.75 -3.02
N ALA A 372 -16.00 -11.08 -3.90
CA ALA A 372 -16.11 -9.61 -3.90
C ALA A 372 -17.49 -9.18 -4.42
N GLU A 373 -18.11 -8.18 -3.77
CA GLU A 373 -19.50 -7.81 -4.12
C GLU A 373 -19.59 -7.14 -5.49
N CYS A 374 -18.68 -6.23 -5.84
CA CYS A 374 -18.57 -5.51 -7.11
C CYS A 374 -19.85 -4.73 -7.51
N THR A 375 -20.52 -4.08 -6.56
CA THR A 375 -21.80 -3.38 -6.78
C THR A 375 -21.73 -2.21 -7.75
N GLU A 376 -20.53 -1.62 -7.95
CA GLU A 376 -20.27 -0.57 -8.95
C GLU A 376 -19.65 -1.14 -10.24
N GLY A 377 -19.70 -2.46 -10.42
CA GLY A 377 -19.31 -3.14 -11.65
C GLY A 377 -17.82 -3.28 -11.86
N VAL A 378 -17.34 -2.99 -13.08
CA VAL A 378 -15.97 -3.28 -13.52
C VAL A 378 -14.94 -2.31 -12.95
N GLY A 379 -15.24 -1.02 -12.94
CA GLY A 379 -14.32 0.07 -12.63
C GLY A 379 -14.35 1.17 -13.68
N GLY A 380 -13.22 1.87 -13.89
CA GLY A 380 -13.09 2.94 -14.88
C GLY A 380 -13.31 2.48 -16.33
N ALA A 381 -13.63 3.44 -17.20
CA ALA A 381 -13.94 3.14 -18.61
C ALA A 381 -12.77 2.48 -19.34
N GLU A 382 -11.56 2.98 -19.12
CA GLU A 382 -10.32 2.44 -19.71
C GLU A 382 -10.07 0.99 -19.29
N PHE A 383 -10.27 0.69 -18.00
CA PHE A 383 -10.12 -0.66 -17.48
C PHE A 383 -11.20 -1.61 -18.04
N ALA A 384 -12.44 -1.14 -18.13
CA ALA A 384 -13.55 -1.92 -18.69
C ALA A 384 -13.34 -2.25 -20.17
N GLU A 385 -12.82 -1.30 -20.95
CA GLU A 385 -12.47 -1.48 -22.37
C GLU A 385 -11.32 -2.47 -22.54
N LEU A 386 -10.25 -2.35 -21.75
CA LEU A 386 -9.13 -3.28 -21.74
C LEU A 386 -9.59 -4.71 -21.44
N LEU A 387 -10.41 -4.89 -20.39
CA LEU A 387 -10.93 -6.20 -20.01
C LEU A 387 -11.82 -6.81 -21.10
N ALA A 388 -12.70 -6.01 -21.72
CA ALA A 388 -13.62 -6.50 -22.75
C ALA A 388 -12.91 -6.88 -24.07
N ASN A 389 -11.85 -6.18 -24.43
CA ASN A 389 -11.15 -6.37 -25.71
C ASN A 389 -10.10 -7.49 -25.70
N HIS A 390 -9.72 -8.00 -24.53
CA HIS A 390 -8.67 -9.03 -24.42
C HIS A 390 -9.27 -10.36 -23.93
N PRO A 391 -9.46 -11.33 -24.84
CA PRO A 391 -10.11 -12.62 -24.53
C PRO A 391 -9.26 -13.52 -23.63
N SER A 392 -7.94 -13.26 -23.50
CA SER A 392 -7.05 -13.99 -22.61
C SER A 392 -5.95 -13.08 -22.03
N ASP A 393 -5.47 -13.47 -20.87
CA ASP A 393 -4.31 -12.86 -20.20
C ASP A 393 -3.05 -12.88 -21.07
N ARG A 394 -2.80 -13.97 -21.80
CA ARG A 394 -1.64 -14.11 -22.69
C ARG A 394 -1.69 -13.07 -23.82
N VAL A 395 -2.82 -12.94 -24.52
CA VAL A 395 -2.98 -11.94 -25.59
C VAL A 395 -2.77 -10.54 -25.05
N PHE A 396 -3.40 -10.22 -23.91
CA PHE A 396 -3.19 -8.93 -23.24
C PHE A 396 -1.72 -8.66 -22.92
N MET A 397 -1.01 -9.62 -22.30
CA MET A 397 0.39 -9.46 -21.91
C MET A 397 1.34 -9.33 -23.11
N GLU A 398 1.04 -9.96 -24.23
CA GLU A 398 1.80 -9.82 -25.50
C GLU A 398 1.59 -8.42 -26.09
N GLU A 399 0.33 -7.94 -26.14
CA GLU A 399 -0.01 -6.65 -26.75
C GLU A 399 0.54 -5.45 -25.96
N ILE A 400 0.46 -5.48 -24.62
CA ILE A 400 0.94 -4.35 -23.81
C ILE A 400 2.48 -4.30 -23.68
N ALA A 401 3.20 -5.33 -24.12
CA ALA A 401 4.66 -5.41 -23.94
C ALA A 401 5.40 -4.23 -24.61
N GLU A 402 4.93 -3.82 -25.80
CA GLU A 402 5.52 -2.76 -26.62
C GLU A 402 4.57 -1.59 -26.88
N ALA A 403 3.32 -1.68 -26.41
CA ALA A 403 2.32 -0.64 -26.60
C ALA A 403 2.54 0.56 -25.65
N ALA A 404 1.99 1.70 -26.02
CA ALA A 404 1.90 2.85 -25.11
C ALA A 404 1.04 2.48 -23.90
N VAL A 405 1.51 2.84 -22.69
CA VAL A 405 0.80 2.54 -21.45
C VAL A 405 -0.56 3.23 -21.42
N VAL A 406 -1.62 2.44 -21.28
CA VAL A 406 -3.00 2.90 -21.07
C VAL A 406 -3.27 3.01 -19.56
N VAL A 407 -4.08 3.98 -19.16
CA VAL A 407 -4.47 4.14 -17.75
C VAL A 407 -5.17 2.87 -17.27
N ASP A 408 -4.89 2.46 -16.04
CA ASP A 408 -5.43 1.28 -15.37
C ASP A 408 -5.01 -0.10 -15.92
N GLN A 409 -4.23 -0.16 -17.04
CA GLN A 409 -3.71 -1.45 -17.55
C GLN A 409 -2.93 -2.24 -16.50
N TRP A 410 -2.22 -1.54 -15.60
CA TRP A 410 -1.40 -2.17 -14.57
C TRP A 410 -2.17 -3.08 -13.61
N GLN A 411 -3.45 -2.77 -13.35
CA GLN A 411 -4.27 -3.61 -12.51
C GLN A 411 -4.65 -4.91 -13.22
N LEU A 412 -4.92 -4.81 -14.52
CA LEU A 412 -5.20 -5.97 -15.37
C LEU A 412 -3.92 -6.81 -15.60
N GLU A 413 -2.76 -6.15 -15.69
CA GLU A 413 -1.46 -6.81 -15.76
C GLU A 413 -1.15 -7.62 -14.48
N LYS A 414 -1.50 -7.07 -13.30
CA LYS A 414 -1.40 -7.83 -12.05
C LYS A 414 -2.33 -9.05 -12.03
N LEU A 415 -3.55 -8.94 -12.56
CA LEU A 415 -4.44 -10.10 -12.72
C LEU A 415 -3.80 -11.14 -13.64
N ALA A 416 -3.27 -10.73 -14.80
CA ALA A 416 -2.62 -11.63 -15.76
C ALA A 416 -1.43 -12.38 -15.17
N LEU A 417 -0.61 -11.73 -14.35
CA LEU A 417 0.49 -12.39 -13.64
C LEU A 417 0.00 -13.47 -12.67
N VAL A 418 -1.17 -13.28 -12.07
CA VAL A 418 -1.77 -14.29 -11.18
C VAL A 418 -2.39 -15.44 -11.96
N THR A 419 -3.14 -15.15 -13.04
CA THR A 419 -3.77 -16.20 -13.87
C THR A 419 -2.75 -17.08 -14.59
N ALA A 420 -1.57 -16.53 -14.91
CA ALA A 420 -0.44 -17.32 -15.40
C ALA A 420 0.14 -18.29 -14.35
N LYS A 421 -0.06 -18.04 -13.04
CA LYS A 421 0.43 -18.85 -11.93
C LYS A 421 -0.60 -19.85 -11.41
N ALA A 422 -1.89 -19.45 -11.33
CA ALA A 422 -2.96 -20.19 -10.66
C ALA A 422 -4.29 -20.06 -11.40
N GLU A 423 -5.16 -21.08 -11.28
CA GLU A 423 -6.54 -20.99 -11.75
C GLU A 423 -7.33 -20.06 -10.81
N VAL A 424 -7.99 -19.02 -11.37
CA VAL A 424 -8.77 -18.08 -10.59
C VAL A 424 -10.27 -18.34 -10.76
N LEU A 425 -10.99 -18.47 -9.63
CA LEU A 425 -12.42 -18.60 -9.54
C LEU A 425 -13.00 -17.33 -8.92
N PHE A 426 -14.19 -16.93 -9.36
CA PHE A 426 -14.80 -15.68 -8.93
C PHE A 426 -16.23 -15.89 -8.42
N TYR A 427 -16.56 -15.27 -7.30
CA TYR A 427 -17.92 -14.95 -6.92
C TYR A 427 -18.03 -13.42 -6.82
N VAL A 428 -18.61 -12.82 -7.88
CA VAL A 428 -18.66 -11.36 -8.08
C VAL A 428 -20.08 -10.95 -8.54
N PRO A 429 -21.09 -11.07 -7.66
CA PRO A 429 -22.50 -10.99 -8.06
C PRO A 429 -22.93 -9.63 -8.62
N GLY A 430 -22.28 -8.53 -8.22
CA GLY A 430 -22.57 -7.19 -8.74
C GLY A 430 -21.89 -6.88 -10.08
N LEU A 431 -20.98 -7.72 -10.56
CA LEU A 431 -20.36 -7.54 -11.86
C LEU A 431 -21.34 -7.96 -12.96
N PRO A 432 -21.60 -7.13 -14.01
CA PRO A 432 -22.47 -7.50 -15.12
C PRO A 432 -21.98 -8.77 -15.83
N ARG A 433 -22.89 -9.72 -16.07
CA ARG A 433 -22.58 -11.06 -16.62
C ARG A 433 -21.85 -11.04 -17.97
N GLN A 434 -22.02 -9.97 -18.75
CA GLN A 434 -21.30 -9.79 -20.01
C GLN A 434 -19.76 -9.82 -19.87
N TYR A 435 -19.23 -9.48 -18.69
CA TYR A 435 -17.79 -9.50 -18.40
C TYR A 435 -17.27 -10.86 -17.94
N TYR A 436 -18.15 -11.83 -17.60
CA TYR A 436 -17.74 -13.12 -17.05
C TYR A 436 -16.78 -13.90 -17.97
N ALA A 437 -17.00 -13.81 -19.28
CA ALA A 437 -16.13 -14.46 -20.27
C ALA A 437 -14.75 -13.81 -20.39
N SER A 438 -14.60 -12.56 -19.94
CA SER A 438 -13.34 -11.79 -20.04
C SER A 438 -12.54 -11.78 -18.73
N LEU A 439 -12.98 -12.50 -17.67
CA LEU A 439 -12.30 -12.48 -16.37
C LEU A 439 -11.00 -13.30 -16.33
N TRP A 440 -10.66 -14.02 -17.40
CA TRP A 440 -9.53 -14.96 -17.46
C TRP A 440 -9.57 -16.03 -16.37
N GLY A 441 -10.77 -16.39 -15.94
CA GLY A 441 -11.07 -17.38 -14.92
C GLY A 441 -12.55 -17.75 -14.96
N LYS A 442 -13.04 -18.45 -13.94
CA LYS A 442 -14.43 -18.94 -13.93
C LYS A 442 -15.26 -18.21 -12.88
N ALA A 443 -16.32 -17.54 -13.31
CA ALA A 443 -17.30 -16.91 -12.43
C ALA A 443 -18.47 -17.86 -12.11
N TYR A 444 -18.97 -17.75 -10.87
CA TYR A 444 -20.05 -18.58 -10.35
C TYR A 444 -21.18 -17.72 -9.81
N ASP A 445 -22.43 -18.21 -9.93
CA ASP A 445 -23.64 -17.48 -9.52
C ASP A 445 -23.89 -17.53 -8.01
N THR A 446 -23.29 -18.50 -7.31
CA THR A 446 -23.39 -18.61 -5.84
C THR A 446 -22.05 -18.90 -5.22
N PRO A 447 -21.80 -18.45 -3.99
CA PRO A 447 -20.54 -18.72 -3.32
C PRO A 447 -20.35 -20.21 -3.02
N GLN A 448 -21.44 -20.97 -2.80
CA GLN A 448 -21.38 -22.41 -2.59
C GLN A 448 -20.93 -23.15 -3.86
N ALA A 449 -21.42 -22.74 -5.04
CA ALA A 449 -20.98 -23.29 -6.32
C ALA A 449 -19.49 -23.01 -6.57
N ALA A 450 -19.02 -21.81 -6.23
CA ALA A 450 -17.61 -21.43 -6.33
C ALA A 450 -16.71 -22.26 -5.40
N ILE A 451 -17.12 -22.44 -4.14
CA ILE A 451 -16.39 -23.29 -3.16
C ILE A 451 -16.38 -24.75 -3.61
N SER A 452 -17.53 -25.27 -4.08
CA SER A 452 -17.62 -26.65 -4.60
C SER A 452 -16.69 -26.85 -5.80
N ALA A 453 -16.63 -25.88 -6.71
CA ALA A 453 -15.73 -25.92 -7.86
C ALA A 453 -14.25 -25.85 -7.43
N LEU A 454 -13.90 -25.00 -6.44
CA LEU A 454 -12.55 -24.91 -5.90
C LEU A 454 -12.09 -26.26 -5.35
N THR A 455 -12.95 -26.92 -4.58
CA THR A 455 -12.59 -28.10 -3.80
C THR A 455 -12.74 -29.43 -4.55
N SER A 456 -13.61 -29.49 -5.57
CA SER A 456 -13.95 -30.74 -6.30
C SER A 456 -12.74 -31.45 -6.95
N SER A 457 -11.69 -30.71 -7.28
CA SER A 457 -10.49 -31.26 -7.94
C SER A 457 -9.30 -31.39 -6.99
N LEU A 458 -9.45 -31.00 -5.73
CA LEU A 458 -8.39 -31.10 -4.74
C LEU A 458 -8.42 -32.50 -4.06
N PRO A 459 -7.27 -33.09 -3.77
CA PRO A 459 -7.23 -34.33 -3.00
C PRO A 459 -7.70 -34.07 -1.56
N ARG A 460 -8.24 -35.12 -0.91
CA ARG A 460 -8.55 -35.04 0.53
C ARG A 460 -7.29 -34.70 1.33
N GLY A 461 -7.44 -33.82 2.31
CA GLY A 461 -6.32 -33.31 3.10
C GLY A 461 -5.53 -32.18 2.44
N ALA A 462 -5.90 -31.72 1.24
CA ALA A 462 -5.25 -30.57 0.61
C ALA A 462 -5.27 -29.35 1.53
N HIS A 463 -4.21 -28.55 1.46
CA HIS A 463 -4.04 -27.34 2.25
C HIS A 463 -4.75 -26.18 1.58
N ILE A 464 -5.75 -25.60 2.25
CA ILE A 464 -6.49 -24.43 1.80
C ILE A 464 -6.24 -23.29 2.77
N ALA A 465 -5.56 -22.24 2.30
CA ALA A 465 -5.44 -21.00 3.06
C ALA A 465 -6.71 -20.16 2.88
N VAL A 466 -7.14 -19.50 3.95
CA VAL A 466 -8.31 -18.64 3.96
C VAL A 466 -7.91 -17.25 4.42
N ILE A 467 -8.12 -16.23 3.59
CA ILE A 467 -7.82 -14.82 3.90
C ILE A 467 -9.15 -14.03 3.92
N PRO A 468 -9.84 -13.97 5.07
CA PRO A 468 -11.16 -13.36 5.15
C PRO A 468 -11.21 -11.88 4.79
N GLU A 469 -10.07 -11.18 4.92
CA GLU A 469 -9.97 -9.74 4.74
C GLU A 469 -8.95 -9.33 3.65
N GLY A 470 -8.63 -10.27 2.75
CA GLY A 470 -7.87 -10.04 1.51
C GLY A 470 -6.61 -9.18 1.67
N PRO A 471 -6.53 -8.03 1.01
CA PRO A 471 -5.32 -7.21 0.95
C PRO A 471 -4.90 -6.57 2.28
N TYR A 472 -5.68 -6.73 3.35
CA TYR A 472 -5.27 -6.31 4.69
C TYR A 472 -4.39 -7.34 5.42
N VAL A 473 -4.16 -8.50 4.81
CA VAL A 473 -3.25 -9.52 5.32
C VAL A 473 -2.01 -9.56 4.43
N LEU A 474 -0.85 -9.26 4.99
CA LEU A 474 0.41 -9.51 4.31
C LEU A 474 0.79 -10.98 4.51
N ALA A 475 0.39 -11.83 3.58
CA ALA A 475 0.64 -13.26 3.65
C ALA A 475 1.89 -13.64 2.85
N GLN A 476 2.78 -14.43 3.45
CA GLN A 476 4.00 -14.94 2.83
C GLN A 476 4.22 -16.41 3.18
N VAL A 477 4.94 -17.12 2.32
CA VAL A 477 5.47 -18.44 2.67
C VAL A 477 6.81 -18.23 3.36
N GLY A 478 6.97 -18.76 4.56
CA GLY A 478 8.23 -18.71 5.31
C GLY A 478 9.36 -19.34 4.49
N GLN A 479 10.55 -18.76 4.54
CA GLN A 479 11.73 -19.45 4.05
C GLN A 479 11.91 -20.68 4.94
N ALA A 480 11.97 -21.86 4.36
CA ALA A 480 12.33 -23.08 5.10
C ALA A 480 13.67 -22.81 5.79
N VAL A 481 13.64 -22.62 7.10
CA VAL A 481 14.87 -22.59 7.90
C VAL A 481 15.49 -23.96 7.68
N GLY A 482 16.55 -23.99 6.88
CA GLY A 482 17.26 -25.24 6.57
C GLY A 482 17.58 -25.96 7.87
N ARG A 483 17.00 -27.16 8.03
CA ARG A 483 17.34 -28.10 9.08
C ARG A 483 18.68 -28.73 8.78
#